data_324641160f9c34e12a7bd0a88f337b32
#
_entry.id   324641160f9c34e12a7bd0a88f337b32
#
_cell.length_a   1.000
_cell.length_b   1.000
_cell.length_c   1.000
_cell.angle_alpha   90.00
_cell.angle_beta   90.00
_cell.angle_gamma   90.00
#
_symmetry.space_group_name_H-M   'P 1'
#
loop_
_entity.id
_entity.type
_entity.pdbx_description
1 polymer ?
#
loop_
_entity_poly.entity_id
_entity_poly.type
_entity_poly.pdbx_seq_one_letter_code
_entity_poly.pdbx_strand_id
1 'polypeptide(L)'
;MLMDAPGIREELYDMARRLATAGYAVLLPNLYYRAGKDTKYGKEVLEHGSAEHARMRSVRTKMTIPPVMEDLASMLAYVDAVDEISSGPVGVHGYCMSGPYALAAAARYPDRVTAAASFYGTWLVNDDAEESPHRTFGQVKGELYISCAEVDDLAPMEMVEKLKQLFELSGAKGEIEIQPGVVHGFAFPNRWCYDKPAAERHWERLISLYRRNLS
;
A
#
# COMPACT_ATOMS: atom_id res chain seq x y z
N MET A 1 3.62 -6.47 3.22
CA MET A 1 2.27 -6.13 2.70
C MET A 1 1.54 -5.30 3.74
N LEU A 2 1.02 -4.12 3.37
CA LEU A 2 0.31 -3.23 4.29
C LEU A 2 -1.20 -3.33 4.07
N MET A 3 -1.95 -3.36 5.17
CA MET A 3 -3.41 -3.52 5.16
C MET A 3 -4.12 -2.26 4.65
N ASP A 4 -5.33 -2.44 4.13
CA ASP A 4 -6.28 -1.36 3.82
C ASP A 4 -7.10 -0.92 5.06
N ALA A 5 -7.98 0.07 4.90
CA ALA A 5 -8.73 0.65 6.03
C ALA A 5 -9.58 -0.33 6.85
N PRO A 6 -10.25 -1.35 6.28
CA PRO A 6 -10.93 -2.38 7.08
C PRO A 6 -10.03 -3.21 8.00
N GLY A 7 -8.71 -3.13 7.84
CA GLY A 7 -7.77 -3.80 8.74
C GLY A 7 -7.58 -5.28 8.45
N ILE A 8 -6.90 -5.95 9.39
CA ILE A 8 -6.52 -7.37 9.25
C ILE A 8 -7.77 -8.27 9.23
N ARG A 9 -7.82 -9.13 8.22
CA ARG A 9 -8.90 -10.10 8.01
C ARG A 9 -8.44 -11.26 7.13
N GLU A 10 -9.22 -12.33 7.04
CA GLU A 10 -8.85 -13.55 6.31
C GLU A 10 -8.47 -13.28 4.85
N GLU A 11 -9.17 -12.39 4.19
CA GLU A 11 -8.87 -11.99 2.80
C GLU A 11 -7.42 -11.48 2.63
N LEU A 12 -6.92 -10.69 3.59
CA LEU A 12 -5.50 -10.25 3.58
C LEU A 12 -4.53 -11.39 3.86
N TYR A 13 -4.91 -12.35 4.72
CA TYR A 13 -4.11 -13.56 4.92
C TYR A 13 -4.04 -14.40 3.63
N ASP A 14 -5.14 -14.55 2.90
CA ASP A 14 -5.12 -15.26 1.61
C ASP A 14 -4.23 -14.56 0.59
N MET A 15 -4.28 -13.23 0.53
CA MET A 15 -3.39 -12.45 -0.33
C MET A 15 -1.92 -12.61 0.07
N ALA A 16 -1.62 -12.62 1.38
CA ALA A 16 -0.27 -12.88 1.88
C ALA A 16 0.21 -14.30 1.53
N ARG A 17 -0.66 -15.31 1.67
CA ARG A 17 -0.36 -16.70 1.27
C ARG A 17 -0.08 -16.80 -0.23
N ARG A 18 -0.87 -16.11 -1.07
CA ARG A 18 -0.63 -16.06 -2.52
C ARG A 18 0.77 -15.50 -2.83
N LEU A 19 1.18 -14.43 -2.16
CA LEU A 19 2.53 -13.88 -2.35
C LEU A 19 3.61 -14.83 -1.82
N ALA A 20 3.36 -15.52 -0.72
CA ALA A 20 4.26 -16.52 -0.18
C ALA A 20 4.47 -17.71 -1.16
N THR A 21 3.43 -18.12 -1.90
CA THR A 21 3.57 -19.16 -2.94
C THR A 21 4.45 -18.72 -4.11
N ALA A 22 4.66 -17.41 -4.27
CA ALA A 22 5.60 -16.86 -5.26
C ALA A 22 7.06 -16.81 -4.77
N GLY A 23 7.33 -17.31 -3.53
CA GLY A 23 8.67 -17.45 -2.98
C GLY A 23 9.10 -16.33 -2.02
N TYR A 24 8.17 -15.51 -1.52
CA TYR A 24 8.48 -14.40 -0.62
C TYR A 24 8.09 -14.71 0.83
N ALA A 25 8.96 -14.36 1.78
CA ALA A 25 8.54 -14.19 3.17
C ALA A 25 7.65 -12.93 3.28
N VAL A 26 6.47 -13.06 3.87
CA VAL A 26 5.48 -11.97 3.90
C VAL A 26 5.18 -11.55 5.33
N LEU A 27 5.51 -10.30 5.65
CA LEU A 27 5.10 -9.64 6.88
C LEU A 27 3.82 -8.83 6.61
N LEU A 28 2.75 -9.11 7.37
CA LEU A 28 1.48 -8.39 7.33
C LEU A 28 1.17 -7.77 8.70
N PRO A 29 1.60 -6.52 8.95
CA PRO A 29 1.42 -5.89 10.24
C PRO A 29 -0.02 -5.40 10.45
N ASN A 30 -0.51 -5.49 11.69
CA ASN A 30 -1.70 -4.76 12.11
C ASN A 30 -1.33 -3.31 12.39
N LEU A 31 -1.57 -2.42 11.45
CA LEU A 31 -1.26 -0.98 11.60
C LEU A 31 -2.13 -0.31 12.69
N TYR A 32 -3.23 -0.93 13.10
CA TYR A 32 -4.11 -0.42 14.16
C TYR A 32 -3.74 -0.89 15.56
N TYR A 33 -2.59 -1.52 15.77
CA TYR A 33 -2.21 -2.12 17.05
C TYR A 33 -2.22 -1.13 18.23
N ARG A 34 -1.98 0.16 17.96
CA ARG A 34 -2.08 1.21 18.99
C ARG A 34 -3.52 1.44 19.49
N ALA A 35 -4.52 1.03 18.71
CA ALA A 35 -5.93 1.05 19.12
C ALA A 35 -6.40 -0.27 19.76
N GLY A 36 -5.54 -1.30 19.77
CA GLY A 36 -5.81 -2.61 20.34
C GLY A 36 -5.26 -3.76 19.48
N LYS A 37 -4.91 -4.87 20.13
CA LYS A 37 -4.31 -6.03 19.43
C LYS A 37 -5.28 -6.69 18.45
N ASP A 38 -6.57 -6.75 18.80
CA ASP A 38 -7.61 -7.45 18.06
C ASP A 38 -8.61 -6.47 17.45
N THR A 39 -8.11 -5.40 16.81
CA THR A 39 -8.97 -4.44 16.13
C THR A 39 -9.59 -5.10 14.90
N LYS A 40 -10.81 -5.61 15.06
CA LYS A 40 -11.64 -6.19 14.00
C LYS A 40 -12.90 -5.36 13.80
N TYR A 41 -13.36 -5.31 12.58
CA TYR A 41 -14.57 -4.57 12.21
C TYR A 41 -15.63 -5.54 11.65
N GLY A 42 -16.91 -5.20 11.85
CA GLY A 42 -18.04 -5.91 11.29
C GLY A 42 -18.13 -5.75 9.75
N LYS A 43 -19.07 -6.45 9.14
CA LYS A 43 -19.27 -6.44 7.69
C LYS A 43 -19.62 -5.06 7.15
N GLU A 44 -20.26 -4.23 7.98
CA GLU A 44 -20.72 -2.88 7.66
C GLU A 44 -19.60 -1.83 7.67
N VAL A 45 -18.33 -2.23 7.87
CA VAL A 45 -17.19 -1.31 7.97
C VAL A 45 -17.01 -0.41 6.73
N LEU A 46 -17.45 -0.87 5.57
CA LEU A 46 -17.40 -0.10 4.32
C LEU A 46 -18.72 0.64 4.02
N GLU A 47 -19.75 0.46 4.84
CA GLU A 47 -21.02 1.17 4.69
C GLU A 47 -20.93 2.55 5.34
N HIS A 48 -20.95 3.60 4.51
CA HIS A 48 -20.91 4.98 4.97
C HIS A 48 -22.09 5.25 5.91
N GLY A 49 -21.79 5.83 7.09
CA GLY A 49 -22.79 6.11 8.12
C GLY A 49 -23.04 4.98 9.11
N SER A 50 -22.51 3.78 8.91
CA SER A 50 -22.59 2.71 9.90
C SER A 50 -21.70 3.00 11.13
N ALA A 51 -22.05 2.40 12.27
CA ALA A 51 -21.26 2.51 13.49
C ALA A 51 -19.84 1.94 13.32
N GLU A 52 -19.72 0.83 12.58
CA GLU A 52 -18.42 0.19 12.26
C GLU A 52 -17.56 1.08 11.38
N HIS A 53 -18.16 1.75 10.39
CA HIS A 53 -17.45 2.72 9.55
C HIS A 53 -16.93 3.90 10.40
N ALA A 54 -17.75 4.44 11.28
CA ALA A 54 -17.36 5.53 12.17
C ALA A 54 -16.24 5.10 13.13
N ARG A 55 -16.31 3.88 13.68
CA ARG A 55 -15.28 3.29 14.56
C ARG A 55 -13.96 3.13 13.82
N MET A 56 -13.97 2.57 12.61
CA MET A 56 -12.80 2.43 11.76
C MET A 56 -12.19 3.80 11.44
N ARG A 57 -13.00 4.77 11.04
CA ARG A 57 -12.51 6.12 10.75
C ARG A 57 -11.83 6.78 11.94
N SER A 58 -12.36 6.62 13.16
CA SER A 58 -11.75 7.19 14.37
C SER A 58 -10.35 6.66 14.67
N VAL A 59 -10.06 5.43 14.26
CA VAL A 59 -8.71 4.84 14.35
C VAL A 59 -7.85 5.26 13.18
N ARG A 60 -8.38 5.16 11.94
CA ARG A 60 -7.64 5.47 10.72
C ARG A 60 -7.12 6.90 10.68
N THR A 61 -7.90 7.88 11.12
CA THR A 61 -7.50 9.29 11.12
C THR A 61 -6.27 9.60 11.99
N LYS A 62 -5.91 8.69 12.89
CA LYS A 62 -4.70 8.80 13.73
C LYS A 62 -3.47 8.19 13.04
N MET A 63 -3.66 7.52 11.91
CA MET A 63 -2.59 6.88 11.15
C MET A 63 -2.02 7.88 10.14
N THR A 64 -0.85 8.39 10.43
CA THR A 64 -0.08 9.28 9.53
C THR A 64 1.22 8.60 9.10
N ILE A 65 1.91 9.17 8.12
CA ILE A 65 3.14 8.57 7.58
C ILE A 65 4.24 8.46 8.65
N PRO A 66 4.57 9.48 9.48
CA PRO A 66 5.67 9.39 10.41
C PRO A 66 5.61 8.19 11.37
N PRO A 67 4.55 7.96 12.16
CA PRO A 67 4.49 6.80 13.06
C PRO A 67 4.50 5.46 12.34
N VAL A 68 3.95 5.38 11.11
CA VAL A 68 4.04 4.15 10.30
C VAL A 68 5.47 3.90 9.83
N MET A 69 6.25 4.95 9.54
CA MET A 69 7.67 4.79 9.20
C MET A 69 8.51 4.34 10.40
N GLU A 70 8.20 4.80 11.62
CA GLU A 70 8.84 4.29 12.84
C GLU A 70 8.52 2.80 13.06
N ASP A 71 7.27 2.40 12.84
CA ASP A 71 6.88 0.98 12.89
C ASP A 71 7.64 0.17 11.84
N LEU A 72 7.80 0.71 10.65
CA LEU A 72 8.54 0.04 9.57
C LEU A 72 10.01 -0.17 9.93
N ALA A 73 10.66 0.77 10.62
CA ALA A 73 12.02 0.56 11.14
C ALA A 73 12.09 -0.68 12.04
N SER A 74 11.12 -0.82 12.93
CA SER A 74 11.02 -1.99 13.83
C SER A 74 10.74 -3.28 13.05
N MET A 75 9.93 -3.21 11.99
CA MET A 75 9.66 -4.35 11.12
C MET A 75 10.89 -4.78 10.33
N LEU A 76 11.68 -3.84 9.82
CA LEU A 76 12.94 -4.13 9.13
C LEU A 76 13.95 -4.77 10.08
N ALA A 77 14.08 -4.25 11.29
CA ALA A 77 14.94 -4.84 12.31
C ALA A 77 14.50 -6.26 12.71
N TYR A 78 13.18 -6.50 12.78
CA TYR A 78 12.64 -7.85 13.01
C TYR A 78 13.01 -8.80 11.87
N VAL A 79 12.82 -8.38 10.62
CA VAL A 79 13.19 -9.20 9.45
C VAL A 79 14.66 -9.54 9.45
N ASP A 80 15.53 -8.60 9.84
CA ASP A 80 16.98 -8.83 9.92
C ASP A 80 17.40 -9.77 11.06
N ALA A 81 16.54 -9.95 12.06
CA ALA A 81 16.78 -10.85 13.20
C ALA A 81 16.22 -12.27 13.01
N VAL A 82 15.52 -12.55 11.90
CA VAL A 82 14.92 -13.87 11.63
C VAL A 82 15.83 -14.64 10.69
N ASP A 83 16.47 -15.68 11.19
CA ASP A 83 17.48 -16.48 10.47
C ASP A 83 16.94 -17.14 9.19
N GLU A 84 15.63 -17.46 9.16
CA GLU A 84 14.97 -18.10 8.02
C GLU A 84 14.65 -17.12 6.87
N ILE A 85 14.80 -15.83 7.08
CA ILE A 85 14.55 -14.79 6.08
C ILE A 85 15.90 -14.26 5.58
N SER A 86 16.09 -14.21 4.26
CA SER A 86 17.31 -13.63 3.71
C SER A 86 17.42 -12.15 4.06
N SER A 87 18.60 -11.70 4.48
CA SER A 87 18.92 -10.29 4.76
C SER A 87 19.16 -9.52 3.46
N GLY A 88 18.16 -9.44 2.61
CA GLY A 88 18.24 -8.80 1.30
C GLY A 88 17.37 -7.56 1.17
N PRO A 89 17.18 -7.09 -0.05
CA PRO A 89 16.24 -6.02 -0.35
C PRO A 89 14.81 -6.40 0.03
N VAL A 90 14.01 -5.40 0.39
CA VAL A 90 12.63 -5.56 0.84
C VAL A 90 11.67 -4.89 -0.14
N GLY A 91 10.57 -5.57 -0.46
CA GLY A 91 9.44 -5.00 -1.19
C GLY A 91 8.34 -4.57 -0.23
N VAL A 92 7.78 -3.39 -0.45
CA VAL A 92 6.63 -2.90 0.33
C VAL A 92 5.48 -2.57 -0.61
N HIS A 93 4.28 -3.06 -0.31
CA HIS A 93 3.09 -2.64 -1.05
C HIS A 93 1.93 -2.38 -0.11
N GLY A 94 1.04 -1.51 -0.55
CA GLY A 94 -0.11 -1.09 0.22
C GLY A 94 -1.34 -0.82 -0.62
N TYR A 95 -2.49 -0.89 0.02
CA TYR A 95 -3.81 -0.74 -0.57
C TYR A 95 -4.56 0.42 0.06
N CYS A 96 -5.26 1.23 -0.73
CA CYS A 96 -6.10 2.30 -0.22
C CYS A 96 -5.29 3.25 0.71
N MET A 97 -5.63 3.33 1.98
CA MET A 97 -4.95 4.18 2.97
C MET A 97 -3.45 3.89 3.11
N SER A 98 -3.01 2.67 2.82
CA SER A 98 -1.60 2.30 2.98
C SER A 98 -0.77 2.40 1.71
N GLY A 99 -1.39 2.76 0.59
CA GLY A 99 -0.66 3.12 -0.64
C GLY A 99 0.40 4.19 -0.40
N PRO A 100 0.06 5.35 0.20
CA PRO A 100 1.05 6.37 0.54
C PRO A 100 2.14 5.88 1.50
N TYR A 101 1.83 4.98 2.43
CA TYR A 101 2.84 4.44 3.35
C TYR A 101 3.87 3.56 2.61
N ALA A 102 3.43 2.79 1.62
CA ALA A 102 4.34 1.99 0.81
C ALA A 102 5.33 2.87 0.02
N LEU A 103 4.85 3.96 -0.57
CA LEU A 103 5.69 4.90 -1.31
C LEU A 103 6.65 5.66 -0.38
N ALA A 104 6.15 6.12 0.76
CA ALA A 104 6.98 6.78 1.79
C ALA A 104 8.07 5.85 2.34
N ALA A 105 7.79 4.54 2.45
CA ALA A 105 8.76 3.55 2.87
C ALA A 105 9.98 3.49 1.94
N ALA A 106 9.76 3.51 0.62
CA ALA A 106 10.84 3.50 -0.36
C ALA A 106 11.71 4.78 -0.30
N ALA A 107 11.11 5.92 0.01
CA ALA A 107 11.84 7.17 0.19
C ALA A 107 12.60 7.23 1.52
N ARG A 108 12.00 6.70 2.60
CA ARG A 108 12.57 6.75 3.96
C ARG A 108 13.68 5.74 4.18
N TYR A 109 13.60 4.57 3.51
CA TYR A 109 14.57 3.47 3.64
C TYR A 109 15.08 3.03 2.26
N PRO A 110 15.67 3.94 1.45
CA PRO A 110 15.97 3.69 0.05
C PRO A 110 17.02 2.59 -0.19
N ASP A 111 17.85 2.30 0.80
CA ASP A 111 18.87 1.24 0.72
C ASP A 111 18.31 -0.15 1.04
N ARG A 112 17.12 -0.23 1.63
CA ARG A 112 16.45 -1.47 2.02
C ARG A 112 15.18 -1.75 1.23
N VAL A 113 14.37 -0.73 0.99
CA VAL A 113 13.12 -0.85 0.23
C VAL A 113 13.41 -0.54 -1.24
N THR A 114 13.73 -1.57 -2.00
CA THR A 114 14.11 -1.46 -3.41
C THR A 114 12.92 -1.57 -4.37
N ALA A 115 11.76 -1.98 -3.86
CA ALA A 115 10.51 -2.05 -4.61
C ALA A 115 9.34 -1.58 -3.76
N ALA A 116 8.54 -0.65 -4.26
CA ALA A 116 7.30 -0.29 -3.58
C ALA A 116 6.13 -0.18 -4.55
N ALA A 117 4.95 -0.65 -4.10
CA ALA A 117 3.73 -0.56 -4.89
C ALA A 117 2.57 0.04 -4.10
N SER A 118 1.80 0.90 -4.76
CA SER A 118 0.56 1.50 -4.27
C SER A 118 -0.60 1.08 -5.16
N PHE A 119 -1.61 0.42 -4.60
CA PHE A 119 -2.82 0.03 -5.31
C PHE A 119 -3.99 0.89 -4.85
N TYR A 120 -4.59 1.64 -5.78
CA TYR A 120 -5.63 2.64 -5.50
C TYR A 120 -5.35 3.42 -4.22
N GLY A 121 -4.10 3.88 -4.08
CA GLY A 121 -3.66 4.66 -2.92
C GLY A 121 -4.36 6.00 -2.84
N THR A 122 -4.83 6.35 -1.64
CA THR A 122 -5.50 7.63 -1.38
C THR A 122 -4.50 8.70 -0.98
N TRP A 123 -4.77 9.96 -1.31
CA TRP A 123 -3.96 11.11 -0.84
C TRP A 123 -2.48 11.05 -1.26
N LEU A 124 -2.18 10.48 -2.45
CA LEU A 124 -0.81 10.40 -2.97
C LEU A 124 -0.22 11.77 -3.28
N VAL A 125 -1.07 12.72 -3.60
CA VAL A 125 -0.72 14.15 -3.70
C VAL A 125 -1.60 14.93 -2.74
N ASN A 126 -0.99 15.53 -1.73
CA ASN A 126 -1.63 16.43 -0.78
C ASN A 126 -0.65 17.58 -0.48
N ASP A 127 -0.96 18.75 -1.02
CA ASP A 127 -0.06 19.91 -0.87
C ASP A 127 -0.04 20.47 0.55
N ASP A 128 -1.06 20.19 1.35
CA ASP A 128 -1.16 20.63 2.75
C ASP A 128 -0.39 19.72 3.73
N ALA A 129 0.07 18.56 3.26
CA ALA A 129 0.82 17.60 4.08
C ALA A 129 2.31 17.60 3.71
N GLU A 130 3.16 17.92 4.67
CA GLU A 130 4.62 17.91 4.48
C GLU A 130 5.15 16.52 4.13
N GLU A 131 4.56 15.48 4.70
CA GLU A 131 4.91 14.07 4.49
C GLU A 131 4.24 13.42 3.29
N SER A 132 3.52 14.19 2.45
CA SER A 132 2.86 13.63 1.26
C SER A 132 3.88 12.93 0.33
N PRO A 133 3.60 11.69 -0.14
CA PRO A 133 4.57 10.85 -0.87
C PRO A 133 5.21 11.54 -2.07
N HIS A 134 4.44 12.35 -2.81
CA HIS A 134 4.95 13.03 -4.00
C HIS A 134 6.16 13.93 -3.72
N ARG A 135 6.31 14.44 -2.48
CA ARG A 135 7.42 15.31 -2.09
C ARG A 135 8.74 14.57 -1.92
N THR A 136 8.68 13.25 -1.80
CA THR A 136 9.84 12.41 -1.48
C THR A 136 10.23 11.46 -2.61
N PHE A 137 9.54 11.47 -3.75
CA PHE A 137 9.87 10.59 -4.88
C PHE A 137 11.33 10.67 -5.32
N GLY A 138 11.93 11.86 -5.33
CA GLY A 138 13.35 12.04 -5.69
C GLY A 138 14.34 11.39 -4.72
N GLN A 139 13.89 10.91 -3.55
CA GLN A 139 14.73 10.20 -2.57
C GLN A 139 14.70 8.68 -2.79
N VAL A 140 13.80 8.18 -3.63
CA VAL A 140 13.64 6.74 -3.91
C VAL A 140 14.78 6.27 -4.81
N LYS A 141 15.47 5.23 -4.38
CA LYS A 141 16.52 4.57 -5.19
C LYS A 141 15.98 3.35 -5.95
N GLY A 142 14.96 2.72 -5.40
CA GLY A 142 14.31 1.54 -5.96
C GLY A 142 13.31 1.87 -7.06
N GLU A 143 12.44 0.91 -7.37
CA GLU A 143 11.40 1.02 -8.39
C GLU A 143 10.02 1.15 -7.76
N LEU A 144 9.22 2.08 -8.25
CA LEU A 144 7.85 2.32 -7.80
C LEU A 144 6.84 1.82 -8.84
N TYR A 145 5.77 1.20 -8.38
CA TYR A 145 4.60 0.91 -9.18
C TYR A 145 3.35 1.48 -8.51
N ILE A 146 2.62 2.33 -9.23
CA ILE A 146 1.43 2.97 -8.71
C ILE A 146 0.26 2.61 -9.63
N SER A 147 -0.72 1.88 -9.12
CA SER A 147 -1.93 1.51 -9.83
C SER A 147 -3.11 2.31 -9.31
N CYS A 148 -3.73 3.10 -10.18
CA CYS A 148 -4.90 3.93 -9.88
C CYS A 148 -6.14 3.31 -10.52
N ALA A 149 -7.28 3.33 -9.84
CA ALA A 149 -8.56 3.05 -10.43
C ALA A 149 -9.05 4.28 -11.22
N GLU A 150 -9.67 4.07 -12.38
CA GLU A 150 -10.17 5.20 -13.19
C GLU A 150 -11.34 5.91 -12.52
N VAL A 151 -12.19 5.15 -11.80
CA VAL A 151 -13.36 5.69 -11.10
C VAL A 151 -13.12 5.61 -9.59
N ASP A 152 -12.54 6.66 -9.02
CA ASP A 152 -12.13 6.67 -7.61
C ASP A 152 -12.29 8.07 -6.99
N ASP A 153 -13.31 8.23 -6.15
CA ASP A 153 -13.56 9.50 -5.44
C ASP A 153 -12.49 9.80 -4.38
N LEU A 154 -11.73 8.78 -3.92
CA LEU A 154 -10.64 8.94 -2.95
C LEU A 154 -9.29 9.24 -3.61
N ALA A 155 -9.21 9.05 -4.91
CA ALA A 155 -8.06 9.33 -5.75
C ALA A 155 -8.51 9.85 -7.12
N PRO A 156 -9.16 11.04 -7.18
CA PRO A 156 -9.77 11.55 -8.41
C PRO A 156 -8.73 11.76 -9.51
N MET A 157 -9.17 11.65 -10.77
CA MET A 157 -8.28 11.73 -11.93
C MET A 157 -7.44 13.01 -11.99
N GLU A 158 -7.95 14.12 -11.49
CA GLU A 158 -7.17 15.37 -11.37
C GLU A 158 -5.93 15.18 -10.48
N MET A 159 -6.09 14.48 -9.34
CA MET A 159 -4.96 14.12 -8.47
C MET A 159 -4.01 13.14 -9.18
N VAL A 160 -4.53 12.18 -9.94
CA VAL A 160 -3.73 11.20 -10.68
C VAL A 160 -2.91 11.88 -11.78
N GLU A 161 -3.48 12.81 -12.52
CA GLU A 161 -2.75 13.59 -13.54
C GLU A 161 -1.62 14.43 -12.90
N LYS A 162 -1.90 15.09 -11.79
CA LYS A 162 -0.88 15.83 -11.02
C LYS A 162 0.21 14.88 -10.50
N LEU A 163 -0.18 13.71 -10.00
CA LEU A 163 0.75 12.67 -9.54
C LEU A 163 1.70 12.24 -10.65
N LYS A 164 1.21 12.00 -11.87
CA LYS A 164 2.04 11.64 -13.03
C LYS A 164 3.07 12.70 -13.35
N GLN A 165 2.65 13.97 -13.41
CA GLN A 165 3.55 15.09 -13.66
C GLN A 165 4.66 15.19 -12.60
N LEU A 166 4.30 15.10 -11.33
CA LEU A 166 5.26 15.18 -10.22
C LEU A 166 6.19 13.96 -10.18
N PHE A 167 5.68 12.79 -10.51
CA PHE A 167 6.47 11.57 -10.61
C PHE A 167 7.53 11.68 -11.71
N GLU A 168 7.14 12.12 -12.90
CA GLU A 168 8.04 12.34 -14.04
C GLU A 168 9.12 13.38 -13.72
N LEU A 169 8.73 14.51 -13.12
CA LEU A 169 9.66 15.58 -12.71
C LEU A 169 10.64 15.11 -11.62
N SER A 170 10.26 14.18 -10.79
CA SER A 170 11.13 13.66 -9.71
C SER A 170 12.29 12.81 -10.21
N GLY A 171 12.20 12.26 -11.43
CA GLY A 171 13.15 11.29 -11.95
C GLY A 171 13.11 9.92 -11.27
N ALA A 172 12.12 9.65 -10.42
CA ALA A 172 11.95 8.35 -9.78
C ALA A 172 11.71 7.25 -10.83
N LYS A 173 12.29 6.08 -10.61
CA LYS A 173 12.14 4.94 -11.50
C LYS A 173 10.81 4.24 -11.21
N GLY A 174 10.05 3.92 -12.24
CA GLY A 174 8.81 3.14 -12.08
C GLY A 174 7.72 3.52 -13.07
N GLU A 175 6.49 3.20 -12.70
CA GLU A 175 5.32 3.33 -13.57
C GLU A 175 4.07 3.72 -12.78
N ILE A 176 3.23 4.57 -13.38
CA ILE A 176 1.88 4.86 -12.93
C ILE A 176 0.90 4.31 -13.97
N GLU A 177 0.11 3.32 -13.58
CA GLU A 177 -0.89 2.66 -14.44
C GLU A 177 -2.30 3.01 -13.98
N ILE A 178 -3.16 3.45 -14.90
CA ILE A 178 -4.58 3.64 -14.66
C ILE A 178 -5.30 2.36 -15.11
N GLN A 179 -6.10 1.78 -14.22
CA GLN A 179 -6.93 0.63 -14.52
C GLN A 179 -8.29 1.10 -15.05
N PRO A 180 -8.57 0.89 -16.36
CA PRO A 180 -9.76 1.46 -16.97
C PRO A 180 -11.04 0.79 -16.48
N GLY A 181 -12.09 1.60 -16.26
CA GLY A 181 -13.43 1.13 -15.90
C GLY A 181 -13.58 0.56 -14.49
N VAL A 182 -12.50 0.46 -13.70
CA VAL A 182 -12.57 -0.10 -12.34
C VAL A 182 -12.70 0.98 -11.28
N VAL A 183 -13.23 0.57 -10.13
CA VAL A 183 -13.46 1.45 -8.97
C VAL A 183 -12.53 1.12 -7.82
N HIS A 184 -12.46 2.01 -6.84
CA HIS A 184 -11.67 1.84 -5.62
C HIS A 184 -11.88 0.48 -4.95
N GLY A 185 -10.80 -0.24 -4.65
CA GLY A 185 -10.88 -1.53 -3.96
C GLY A 185 -11.00 -2.76 -4.86
N PHE A 186 -10.84 -2.62 -6.17
CA PHE A 186 -11.03 -3.66 -7.19
C PHE A 186 -10.23 -4.96 -6.96
N ALA A 187 -9.16 -4.93 -6.18
CA ALA A 187 -8.29 -6.09 -6.00
C ALA A 187 -8.79 -7.10 -4.95
N PHE A 188 -9.83 -6.77 -4.19
CA PHE A 188 -10.32 -7.61 -3.10
C PHE A 188 -11.52 -8.47 -3.50
N PRO A 189 -11.39 -9.82 -3.54
CA PRO A 189 -12.39 -10.72 -4.09
C PRO A 189 -13.77 -10.68 -3.40
N ASN A 190 -13.80 -10.35 -2.11
CA ASN A 190 -15.04 -10.32 -1.33
C ASN A 190 -15.75 -8.96 -1.37
N ARG A 191 -15.31 -8.03 -2.21
CA ARG A 191 -15.93 -6.72 -2.35
C ARG A 191 -16.86 -6.67 -3.57
N TRP A 192 -17.90 -5.85 -3.45
CA TRP A 192 -18.82 -5.59 -4.56
C TRP A 192 -18.12 -4.99 -5.80
N CYS A 193 -17.01 -4.31 -5.59
CA CYS A 193 -16.22 -3.65 -6.63
C CYS A 193 -15.09 -4.54 -7.21
N TYR A 194 -15.06 -5.83 -6.85
CA TYR A 194 -14.04 -6.73 -7.36
C TYR A 194 -14.07 -6.84 -8.88
N ASP A 195 -12.94 -6.55 -9.49
CA ASP A 195 -12.73 -6.76 -10.92
C ASP A 195 -11.60 -7.78 -11.11
N LYS A 196 -11.96 -8.98 -11.57
CA LYS A 196 -11.00 -10.07 -11.69
C LYS A 196 -9.85 -9.75 -12.66
N PRO A 197 -10.07 -9.22 -13.88
CA PRO A 197 -9.00 -8.84 -14.78
C PRO A 197 -8.00 -7.85 -14.16
N ALA A 198 -8.49 -6.78 -13.54
CA ALA A 198 -7.64 -5.78 -12.88
C ALA A 198 -6.93 -6.35 -11.64
N ALA A 199 -7.60 -7.23 -10.87
CA ALA A 199 -7.00 -7.91 -9.73
C ALA A 199 -5.88 -8.87 -10.16
N GLU A 200 -6.03 -9.62 -11.25
CA GLU A 200 -4.95 -10.47 -11.78
C GLU A 200 -3.82 -9.63 -12.38
N ARG A 201 -4.14 -8.51 -13.01
CA ARG A 201 -3.15 -7.54 -13.49
C ARG A 201 -2.33 -6.96 -12.33
N HIS A 202 -2.98 -6.61 -11.22
CA HIS A 202 -2.30 -6.17 -10.00
C HIS A 202 -1.28 -7.22 -9.51
N TRP A 203 -1.63 -8.52 -9.47
CA TRP A 203 -0.70 -9.58 -9.07
C TRP A 203 0.45 -9.76 -10.04
N GLU A 204 0.17 -9.74 -11.34
CA GLU A 204 1.20 -9.82 -12.38
C GLU A 204 2.24 -8.71 -12.20
N ARG A 205 1.79 -7.48 -12.03
CA ARG A 205 2.66 -6.31 -11.88
C ARG A 205 3.44 -6.33 -10.58
N LEU A 206 2.80 -6.69 -9.46
CA LEU A 206 3.47 -6.78 -8.18
C LEU A 206 4.57 -7.85 -8.17
N ILE A 207 4.25 -9.06 -8.64
CA ILE A 207 5.22 -10.15 -8.68
C ILE A 207 6.36 -9.81 -9.65
N SER A 208 6.06 -9.22 -10.79
CA SER A 208 7.07 -8.78 -11.76
C SER A 208 7.99 -7.70 -11.17
N LEU A 209 7.44 -6.71 -10.47
CA LEU A 209 8.19 -5.68 -9.76
C LEU A 209 9.16 -6.32 -8.74
N TYR A 210 8.65 -7.24 -7.93
CA TYR A 210 9.45 -7.89 -6.89
C TYR A 210 10.55 -8.79 -7.47
N ARG A 211 10.27 -9.55 -8.52
CA ARG A 211 11.28 -10.38 -9.19
C ARG A 211 12.45 -9.58 -9.74
N ARG A 212 12.20 -8.36 -10.21
CA ARG A 212 13.27 -7.50 -10.74
C ARG A 212 14.12 -6.84 -9.66
N ASN A 213 13.58 -6.68 -8.46
CA ASN A 213 14.20 -5.80 -7.46
C ASN A 213 14.54 -6.48 -6.13
N LEU A 214 14.12 -7.74 -5.91
CA LEU A 214 14.33 -8.46 -4.65
C LEU A 214 15.20 -9.73 -4.81
N SER A 215 15.83 -9.90 -5.95
CA SER A 215 16.75 -11.02 -6.23
C SER A 215 18.19 -10.67 -5.85
#